data_1fff39d6582b873e43918757e2f0f8ac
#
_entry.id   1fff39d6582b873e43918757e2f0f8ac
#
_cell.length_a   1.000
_cell.length_b   1.000
_cell.length_c   1.000
_cell.angle_alpha   90.00
_cell.angle_beta   90.00
_cell.angle_gamma   90.00
#
_symmetry.space_group_name_H-M   'P 1'
#
loop_
_entity.id
_entity.type
_entity.pdbx_description
1 polymer ?
#
loop_
_entity_poly.entity_id
_entity_poly.type
_entity_poly.pdbx_seq_one_letter_code
_entity_poly.pdbx_strand_id
1 'polypeptide(L)'
;MGHQQLGRTGRRRRQRRSSSRHKVCSGDQQRFVNLLKFLSGRGFTGSNLKLCDFTGRGLQACFSIQSGQLLISLPESCLITTSTVLRSDLGVYIKRWKPRLSAILVLCVFLVFERHRGHDSDWSAYIQLLPQSYTCPAYFSDNVIDLLPANLRQRGLEQRKTLHELHSSSQDFFRSLQPLLKNPAQEVMSYEALRWAWCSVNTRSIFMPQSPSPYLTGEDICVLAPLLDLLNHRPDIQVKAGFNQVTNCYEIVSKSQTPRYHQAFINYGSHDNQRLLLEYGFVASSNPHSVVYVEPEIFHQIIQDDGLIQKMTFLQEHNFLHDLSVSIDGPSWRLMTAVRLLSLPLSHYHQWKAVLRGQEVGAERERWSLRTVQQVIKRLLVESVRVLEEIRSCLLHSSPSERQQLVLIQSLREEEQCILESGLDKLSC
;
A
#
# COMPACT_ATOMS: atom_id res chain seq x y z
N MET A 1 -22.36 -50.76 -25.53
CA MET A 1 -22.38 -49.33 -25.17
C MET A 1 -22.67 -49.21 -23.68
N GLY A 2 -21.67 -49.07 -22.85
CA GLY A 2 -21.79 -49.08 -21.40
C GLY A 2 -21.42 -47.68 -20.82
N HIS A 3 -22.41 -46.94 -20.41
CA HIS A 3 -22.20 -45.73 -19.62
C HIS A 3 -21.91 -46.12 -18.17
N GLN A 4 -20.64 -45.98 -17.75
CA GLN A 4 -20.30 -46.06 -16.34
C GLN A 4 -20.66 -44.73 -15.66
N GLN A 5 -21.69 -44.76 -14.83
CA GLN A 5 -22.01 -43.70 -13.85
C GLN A 5 -20.96 -43.69 -12.76
N LEU A 6 -20.15 -42.62 -12.71
CA LEU A 6 -19.26 -42.39 -11.60
C LEU A 6 -20.08 -42.07 -10.33
N GLY A 7 -20.01 -42.93 -9.33
CA GLY A 7 -20.76 -42.85 -8.10
C GLY A 7 -20.46 -41.63 -7.23
N ARG A 8 -21.44 -41.26 -6.37
CA ARG A 8 -21.41 -40.12 -5.40
C ARG A 8 -20.11 -40.01 -4.55
N THR A 9 -19.38 -41.08 -4.36
CA THR A 9 -18.12 -41.15 -3.62
C THR A 9 -16.96 -40.48 -4.37
N GLY A 10 -16.90 -40.50 -5.69
CA GLY A 10 -15.87 -39.86 -6.49
C GLY A 10 -15.96 -38.31 -6.46
N ARG A 11 -17.18 -37.75 -6.44
CA ARG A 11 -17.39 -36.31 -6.33
C ARG A 11 -17.02 -35.78 -4.94
N ARG A 12 -17.30 -36.52 -3.87
CA ARG A 12 -16.88 -36.13 -2.50
C ARG A 12 -15.37 -36.19 -2.30
N ARG A 13 -14.63 -37.11 -2.95
CA ARG A 13 -13.17 -37.17 -2.90
C ARG A 13 -12.51 -36.03 -3.71
N ARG A 14 -13.09 -35.62 -4.85
CA ARG A 14 -12.60 -34.44 -5.60
C ARG A 14 -12.84 -33.14 -4.85
N GLN A 15 -14.01 -32.95 -4.22
CA GLN A 15 -14.27 -31.79 -3.36
C GLN A 15 -13.37 -31.74 -2.12
N ARG A 16 -13.04 -32.90 -1.50
CA ARG A 16 -12.07 -32.94 -0.40
C ARG A 16 -10.64 -32.64 -0.83
N ARG A 17 -10.22 -32.99 -2.07
CA ARG A 17 -8.89 -32.66 -2.57
C ARG A 17 -8.72 -31.15 -2.92
N SER A 18 -9.77 -30.43 -3.28
CA SER A 18 -9.70 -28.98 -3.51
C SER A 18 -9.70 -28.19 -2.21
N SER A 19 -10.28 -28.72 -1.10
CA SER A 19 -10.28 -28.07 0.20
C SER A 19 -8.97 -28.19 1.00
N SER A 20 -8.01 -29.01 0.54
CA SER A 20 -6.76 -29.25 1.25
C SER A 20 -5.65 -28.21 0.96
N ARG A 21 -5.85 -27.31 -0.02
CA ARG A 21 -4.83 -26.34 -0.45
C ARG A 21 -4.78 -25.03 0.36
N HIS A 22 -5.75 -24.79 1.25
CA HIS A 22 -5.87 -23.52 1.99
C HIS A 22 -5.97 -23.72 3.51
N LYS A 23 -5.17 -24.63 4.07
CA LYS A 23 -5.11 -24.81 5.53
C LYS A 23 -4.13 -23.81 6.14
N VAL A 24 -4.66 -22.90 6.94
CA VAL A 24 -3.89 -22.04 7.85
C VAL A 24 -3.12 -22.90 8.84
N CYS A 25 -1.92 -22.50 9.25
CA CYS A 25 -1.19 -23.09 10.38
C CYS A 25 -2.11 -23.21 11.60
N SER A 26 -1.98 -24.29 12.36
CA SER A 26 -2.79 -24.50 13.57
C SER A 26 -2.66 -23.36 14.57
N GLY A 27 -1.46 -22.76 14.69
CA GLY A 27 -1.21 -21.61 15.55
C GLY A 27 -1.96 -20.34 15.13
N ASP A 28 -2.04 -20.03 13.85
CA ASP A 28 -2.77 -18.84 13.36
C ASP A 28 -4.28 -19.02 13.48
N GLN A 29 -4.79 -20.25 13.33
CA GLN A 29 -6.20 -20.54 13.59
C GLN A 29 -6.58 -20.29 15.04
N GLN A 30 -5.73 -20.71 16.00
CA GLN A 30 -5.98 -20.46 17.43
C GLN A 30 -5.94 -18.97 17.76
N ARG A 31 -4.96 -18.22 17.21
CA ARG A 31 -4.89 -16.76 17.36
C ARG A 31 -6.14 -16.07 16.80
N PHE A 32 -6.63 -16.52 15.65
CA PHE A 32 -7.87 -16.00 15.06
C PHE A 32 -9.09 -16.27 15.93
N VAL A 33 -9.21 -17.48 16.51
CA VAL A 33 -10.30 -17.80 17.45
C VAL A 33 -10.21 -16.89 18.68
N ASN A 34 -9.01 -16.64 19.19
CA ASN A 34 -8.82 -15.73 20.32
C ASN A 34 -9.23 -14.29 19.95
N LEU A 35 -8.89 -13.83 18.74
CA LEU A 35 -9.36 -12.53 18.24
C LEU A 35 -10.89 -12.47 18.20
N LEU A 36 -11.57 -13.47 17.66
CA LEU A 36 -13.03 -13.46 17.58
C LEU A 36 -13.68 -13.46 18.98
N LYS A 37 -13.11 -14.18 19.95
CA LYS A 37 -13.58 -14.14 21.35
C LYS A 37 -13.39 -12.74 21.96
N PHE A 38 -12.25 -12.13 21.75
CA PHE A 38 -11.95 -10.77 22.19
C PHE A 38 -12.94 -9.74 21.61
N LEU A 39 -13.19 -9.81 20.29
CA LEU A 39 -14.15 -8.94 19.63
C LEU A 39 -15.59 -9.17 20.10
N SER A 40 -15.98 -10.44 20.30
CA SER A 40 -17.31 -10.78 20.83
C SER A 40 -17.52 -10.22 22.24
N GLY A 41 -16.51 -10.24 23.11
CA GLY A 41 -16.56 -9.59 24.42
C GLY A 41 -16.72 -8.05 24.36
N ARG A 42 -16.49 -7.45 23.18
CA ARG A 42 -16.65 -6.01 22.90
C ARG A 42 -17.87 -5.69 22.03
N GLY A 43 -18.81 -6.64 21.87
CA GLY A 43 -20.08 -6.45 21.18
C GLY A 43 -20.08 -6.83 19.69
N PHE A 44 -18.99 -7.41 19.17
CA PHE A 44 -18.99 -7.95 17.81
C PHE A 44 -19.86 -9.20 17.71
N THR A 45 -20.85 -9.18 16.84
CA THR A 45 -21.85 -10.27 16.70
C THR A 45 -21.42 -11.36 15.72
N GLY A 46 -20.24 -11.25 15.12
CA GLY A 46 -19.69 -12.22 14.19
C GLY A 46 -19.78 -11.78 12.73
N SER A 47 -19.18 -12.58 11.86
CA SER A 47 -19.23 -12.41 10.41
C SER A 47 -19.26 -13.77 9.71
N ASN A 48 -19.65 -13.77 8.43
CA ASN A 48 -19.61 -14.97 7.57
C ASN A 48 -18.20 -15.25 7.01
N LEU A 49 -17.15 -14.80 7.71
CA LEU A 49 -15.76 -14.90 7.29
C LEU A 49 -14.96 -15.77 8.23
N LYS A 50 -13.99 -16.50 7.68
CA LYS A 50 -13.01 -17.27 8.44
C LYS A 50 -11.60 -17.04 7.88
N LEU A 51 -10.59 -17.15 8.74
CA LEU A 51 -9.22 -17.08 8.31
C LEU A 51 -8.87 -18.25 7.38
N CYS A 52 -8.20 -17.94 6.30
CA CYS A 52 -7.71 -18.91 5.33
C CYS A 52 -6.36 -18.47 4.79
N ASP A 53 -5.53 -19.44 4.41
CA ASP A 53 -4.27 -19.18 3.72
C ASP A 53 -4.49 -19.37 2.22
N PHE A 54 -4.21 -18.31 1.45
CA PHE A 54 -4.26 -18.31 -0.02
C PHE A 54 -2.82 -18.22 -0.56
N THR A 55 -2.42 -17.06 -1.04
CA THR A 55 -1.01 -16.68 -1.26
C THR A 55 -0.48 -15.86 -0.09
N GLY A 56 -1.04 -16.10 1.11
CA GLY A 56 -0.90 -15.38 2.36
C GLY A 56 -2.23 -15.37 3.11
N ARG A 57 -2.23 -14.82 4.33
CA ARG A 57 -3.42 -14.77 5.17
C ARG A 57 -4.50 -13.88 4.55
N GLY A 58 -5.74 -14.37 4.56
CA GLY A 58 -6.91 -13.62 4.11
C GLY A 58 -8.19 -14.18 4.70
N LEU A 59 -9.32 -13.55 4.41
CA LEU A 59 -10.62 -13.97 4.89
C LEU A 59 -11.41 -14.67 3.79
N GLN A 60 -11.94 -15.85 4.10
CA GLN A 60 -12.74 -16.69 3.22
C GLN A 60 -14.22 -16.59 3.58
N ALA A 61 -15.08 -16.42 2.59
CA ALA A 61 -16.54 -16.46 2.77
C ALA A 61 -17.02 -17.89 3.13
N CYS A 62 -17.68 -18.03 4.28
CA CYS A 62 -18.29 -19.29 4.71
C CYS A 62 -19.56 -19.61 3.92
N PHE A 63 -20.29 -18.60 3.47
CA PHE A 63 -21.46 -18.65 2.59
C PHE A 63 -21.26 -17.65 1.44
N SER A 64 -22.05 -17.79 0.38
CA SER A 64 -22.03 -16.80 -0.72
C SER A 64 -22.52 -15.46 -0.20
N ILE A 65 -21.79 -14.40 -0.51
CA ILE A 65 -22.10 -13.00 -0.18
C ILE A 65 -22.64 -12.35 -1.44
N GLN A 66 -23.82 -11.76 -1.37
CA GLN A 66 -24.46 -11.07 -2.48
C GLN A 66 -24.15 -9.57 -2.44
N SER A 67 -24.33 -8.90 -3.57
CA SER A 67 -24.29 -7.42 -3.61
C SER A 67 -25.34 -6.84 -2.66
N GLY A 68 -24.97 -5.80 -1.92
CA GLY A 68 -25.80 -5.18 -0.89
C GLY A 68 -25.74 -5.84 0.49
N GLN A 69 -25.07 -6.98 0.64
CA GLN A 69 -24.95 -7.64 1.93
C GLN A 69 -23.80 -7.04 2.78
N LEU A 70 -24.03 -7.00 4.08
CA LEU A 70 -23.06 -6.61 5.08
C LEU A 70 -21.93 -7.67 5.15
N LEU A 71 -20.70 -7.24 4.95
CA LEU A 71 -19.52 -8.09 5.03
C LEU A 71 -19.00 -8.15 6.47
N ILE A 72 -18.82 -6.99 7.08
CA ILE A 72 -18.39 -6.81 8.48
C ILE A 72 -19.10 -5.59 9.06
N SER A 73 -19.55 -5.70 10.32
CA SER A 73 -19.98 -4.59 11.17
C SER A 73 -19.18 -4.65 12.47
N LEU A 74 -18.22 -3.74 12.62
CA LEU A 74 -17.28 -3.75 13.73
C LEU A 74 -17.59 -2.61 14.71
N PRO A 75 -18.01 -2.90 15.96
CA PRO A 75 -18.30 -1.87 16.95
C PRO A 75 -17.13 -0.94 17.22
N GLU A 76 -17.39 0.33 17.55
CA GLU A 76 -16.35 1.31 17.90
C GLU A 76 -15.43 0.81 19.02
N SER A 77 -15.98 0.08 20.01
CA SER A 77 -15.23 -0.55 21.11
C SER A 77 -14.17 -1.55 20.65
N CYS A 78 -14.26 -2.06 19.42
CA CYS A 78 -13.28 -2.94 18.79
C CYS A 78 -12.21 -2.17 18.01
N LEU A 79 -12.30 -0.86 17.87
CA LEU A 79 -11.36 -0.04 17.13
C LEU A 79 -10.26 0.54 18.04
N ILE A 80 -9.04 0.65 17.50
CA ILE A 80 -7.97 1.41 18.16
C ILE A 80 -7.90 2.77 17.48
N THR A 81 -8.41 3.77 18.19
CA THR A 81 -8.37 5.19 17.83
C THR A 81 -7.42 5.93 18.75
N THR A 82 -7.06 7.17 18.46
CA THR A 82 -6.33 8.03 19.40
C THR A 82 -7.10 8.22 20.70
N SER A 83 -8.44 8.27 20.66
CA SER A 83 -9.28 8.29 21.85
C SER A 83 -9.12 7.05 22.70
N THR A 84 -8.95 5.87 22.10
CA THR A 84 -8.61 4.62 22.83
C THR A 84 -7.31 4.78 23.59
N VAL A 85 -6.27 5.34 22.92
CA VAL A 85 -4.95 5.57 23.53
C VAL A 85 -5.02 6.61 24.66
N LEU A 86 -5.74 7.71 24.44
CA LEU A 86 -5.88 8.77 25.46
C LEU A 86 -6.68 8.33 26.72
N ARG A 87 -7.43 7.23 26.64
CA ARG A 87 -8.11 6.61 27.78
C ARG A 87 -7.26 5.53 28.49
N SER A 88 -6.18 5.05 27.87
CA SER A 88 -5.25 4.10 28.47
C SER A 88 -4.29 4.77 29.46
N ASP A 89 -3.44 3.95 30.11
CA ASP A 89 -2.37 4.41 31.00
C ASP A 89 -1.43 5.43 30.36
N LEU A 90 -1.21 5.31 29.05
CA LEU A 90 -0.43 6.27 28.26
C LEU A 90 -1.06 7.67 28.19
N GLY A 91 -2.38 7.76 28.33
CA GLY A 91 -3.11 9.01 28.19
C GLY A 91 -2.68 10.10 29.16
N VAL A 92 -2.28 9.75 30.39
CA VAL A 92 -1.79 10.71 31.39
C VAL A 92 -0.50 11.39 30.90
N TYR A 93 0.40 10.62 30.33
CA TYR A 93 1.68 11.12 29.80
C TYR A 93 1.49 11.94 28.53
N ILE A 94 0.69 11.45 27.56
CA ILE A 94 0.41 12.11 26.30
C ILE A 94 -0.25 13.47 26.50
N LYS A 95 -1.29 13.55 27.36
CA LYS A 95 -2.03 14.81 27.62
C LYS A 95 -1.19 15.92 28.23
N ARG A 96 -0.16 15.54 29.00
CA ARG A 96 0.76 16.49 29.67
C ARG A 96 1.96 16.87 28.83
N TRP A 97 2.27 16.08 27.79
CA TRP A 97 3.47 16.26 26.99
C TRP A 97 3.43 17.52 26.12
N LYS A 98 4.58 18.20 26.04
CA LYS A 98 4.80 19.38 25.18
C LYS A 98 6.17 19.28 24.48
N PRO A 99 6.25 19.56 23.17
CA PRO A 99 5.13 19.89 22.25
C PRO A 99 4.16 18.70 22.07
N ARG A 100 2.93 18.96 21.57
CA ARG A 100 1.94 17.91 21.36
C ARG A 100 2.46 16.86 20.37
N LEU A 101 2.13 15.59 20.62
CA LEU A 101 2.49 14.48 19.75
C LEU A 101 1.53 14.36 18.56
N SER A 102 2.01 13.80 17.45
CA SER A 102 1.14 13.48 16.32
C SER A 102 0.27 12.26 16.60
N ALA A 103 -0.92 12.21 15.97
CA ALA A 103 -1.84 11.07 16.07
C ALA A 103 -1.17 9.74 15.69
N ILE A 104 -0.37 9.73 14.62
CA ILE A 104 0.37 8.53 14.18
C ILE A 104 1.37 8.05 15.25
N LEU A 105 2.16 8.96 15.83
CA LEU A 105 3.12 8.59 16.88
C LEU A 105 2.41 7.99 18.10
N VAL A 106 1.28 8.56 18.48
CA VAL A 106 0.49 8.08 19.61
C VAL A 106 -0.04 6.66 19.38
N LEU A 107 -0.53 6.35 18.18
CA LEU A 107 -0.93 4.99 17.81
C LEU A 107 0.27 4.03 17.78
N CYS A 108 1.42 4.46 17.26
CA CYS A 108 2.63 3.66 17.24
C CYS A 108 3.12 3.32 18.66
N VAL A 109 3.19 4.31 19.54
CA VAL A 109 3.58 4.11 20.95
C VAL A 109 2.62 3.16 21.66
N PHE A 110 1.33 3.28 21.40
CA PHE A 110 0.34 2.36 21.94
C PHE A 110 0.57 0.91 21.50
N LEU A 111 0.82 0.68 20.20
CA LEU A 111 1.11 -0.67 19.71
C LEU A 111 2.37 -1.26 20.33
N VAL A 112 3.45 -0.46 20.47
CA VAL A 112 4.69 -0.91 21.12
C VAL A 112 4.44 -1.22 22.59
N PHE A 113 3.72 -0.34 23.29
CA PHE A 113 3.37 -0.51 24.70
C PHE A 113 2.54 -1.78 24.94
N GLU A 114 1.46 -1.97 24.17
CA GLU A 114 0.60 -3.14 24.29
C GLU A 114 1.33 -4.45 23.89
N ARG A 115 2.25 -4.37 22.89
CA ARG A 115 3.13 -5.50 22.56
C ARG A 115 4.07 -5.86 23.71
N HIS A 116 4.64 -4.86 24.39
CA HIS A 116 5.50 -5.06 25.57
C HIS A 116 4.75 -5.67 26.76
N ARG A 117 3.49 -5.28 26.97
CA ARG A 117 2.63 -5.89 28.00
C ARG A 117 2.36 -7.38 27.76
N GLY A 118 2.44 -7.83 26.52
CA GLY A 118 2.26 -9.24 26.15
C GLY A 118 0.89 -9.79 26.56
N HIS A 119 0.85 -10.77 27.45
CA HIS A 119 -0.41 -11.38 27.93
C HIS A 119 -1.21 -10.47 28.86
N ASP A 120 -0.58 -9.47 29.49
CA ASP A 120 -1.25 -8.50 30.34
C ASP A 120 -1.97 -7.40 29.51
N SER A 121 -1.81 -7.42 28.19
CA SER A 121 -2.46 -6.49 27.27
C SER A 121 -3.89 -6.93 26.96
N ASP A 122 -4.84 -6.00 27.10
CA ASP A 122 -6.21 -6.20 26.63
C ASP A 122 -6.30 -6.40 25.10
N TRP A 123 -5.28 -5.95 24.36
CA TRP A 123 -5.19 -6.05 22.90
C TRP A 123 -4.32 -7.22 22.43
N SER A 124 -3.85 -8.09 23.35
CA SER A 124 -2.91 -9.15 23.00
C SER A 124 -3.42 -10.07 21.88
N ALA A 125 -4.72 -10.36 21.84
CA ALA A 125 -5.32 -11.19 20.80
C ALA A 125 -5.19 -10.57 19.40
N TYR A 126 -5.22 -9.25 19.28
CA TYR A 126 -4.98 -8.54 18.03
C TYR A 126 -3.48 -8.45 17.71
N ILE A 127 -2.67 -8.01 18.68
CA ILE A 127 -1.22 -7.83 18.51
C ILE A 127 -0.54 -9.12 18.04
N GLN A 128 -0.96 -10.28 18.52
CA GLN A 128 -0.42 -11.58 18.12
C GLN A 128 -0.73 -11.97 16.66
N LEU A 129 -1.72 -11.33 16.04
CA LEU A 129 -2.06 -11.52 14.63
C LEU A 129 -1.36 -10.52 13.71
N LEU A 130 -0.78 -9.44 14.23
CA LEU A 130 -0.01 -8.52 13.41
C LEU A 130 1.25 -9.22 12.85
N PRO A 131 1.68 -8.87 11.63
CA PRO A 131 2.94 -9.36 11.08
C PRO A 131 4.12 -9.03 12.00
N GLN A 132 5.11 -9.92 12.08
CA GLN A 132 6.33 -9.66 12.85
C GLN A 132 7.30 -8.72 12.11
N SER A 133 7.25 -8.69 10.78
CA SER A 133 8.01 -7.84 9.89
C SER A 133 7.16 -7.43 8.70
N TYR A 134 7.59 -6.42 7.96
CA TYR A 134 6.88 -5.87 6.81
C TYR A 134 7.76 -5.89 5.56
N THR A 135 7.13 -5.80 4.40
CA THR A 135 7.73 -5.77 3.08
C THR A 135 7.62 -4.39 2.42
N CYS A 136 7.39 -3.34 3.22
CA CYS A 136 7.46 -1.96 2.76
C CYS A 136 8.92 -1.51 2.61
N PRO A 137 9.22 -0.51 1.74
CA PRO A 137 10.57 0.03 1.55
C PRO A 137 11.26 0.50 2.83
N ALA A 138 10.53 0.86 3.87
CA ALA A 138 11.07 1.15 5.21
C ALA A 138 11.87 -0.02 5.83
N TYR A 139 11.64 -1.26 5.37
CA TYR A 139 12.34 -2.48 5.81
C TYR A 139 13.42 -2.96 4.85
N PHE A 140 13.55 -2.37 3.67
CA PHE A 140 14.54 -2.83 2.68
C PHE A 140 15.96 -2.52 3.15
N SER A 141 16.92 -3.37 2.81
CA SER A 141 18.34 -3.03 2.93
C SER A 141 18.71 -1.97 1.88
N ASP A 142 19.86 -1.31 2.07
CA ASP A 142 20.30 -0.25 1.14
C ASP A 142 20.51 -0.79 -0.27
N ASN A 143 21.08 -1.99 -0.39
CA ASN A 143 21.27 -2.66 -1.68
C ASN A 143 19.95 -3.00 -2.38
N VAL A 144 18.90 -3.31 -1.62
CA VAL A 144 17.59 -3.68 -2.17
C VAL A 144 16.79 -2.43 -2.55
N ILE A 145 16.86 -1.35 -1.77
CA ILE A 145 16.14 -0.11 -2.07
C ILE A 145 16.66 0.56 -3.34
N ASP A 146 17.95 0.38 -3.69
CA ASP A 146 18.57 0.94 -4.89
C ASP A 146 18.04 0.31 -6.19
N LEU A 147 17.42 -0.87 -6.12
CA LEU A 147 16.79 -1.55 -7.27
C LEU A 147 15.36 -1.04 -7.58
N LEU A 148 14.80 -0.22 -6.70
CA LEU A 148 13.49 0.40 -6.93
C LEU A 148 13.53 1.42 -8.08
N PRO A 149 12.39 1.68 -8.75
CA PRO A 149 12.23 2.84 -9.62
C PRO A 149 12.62 4.14 -8.89
N ALA A 150 13.22 5.10 -9.59
CA ALA A 150 13.82 6.30 -8.99
C ALA A 150 12.85 7.06 -8.06
N ASN A 151 11.64 7.35 -8.53
CA ASN A 151 10.59 7.99 -7.73
C ASN A 151 10.25 7.17 -6.47
N LEU A 152 10.04 5.86 -6.60
CA LEU A 152 9.70 5.00 -5.47
C LEU A 152 10.87 4.89 -4.48
N ARG A 153 12.11 4.81 -4.97
CA ARG A 153 13.33 4.83 -4.16
C ARG A 153 13.42 6.10 -3.32
N GLN A 154 13.23 7.26 -3.95
CA GLN A 154 13.25 8.54 -3.24
C GLN A 154 12.20 8.57 -2.12
N ARG A 155 10.96 8.22 -2.42
CA ARG A 155 9.87 8.16 -1.44
C ARG A 155 10.14 7.16 -0.31
N GLY A 156 10.74 6.01 -0.62
CA GLY A 156 11.15 5.02 0.38
C GLY A 156 12.25 5.55 1.32
N LEU A 157 13.22 6.27 0.79
CA LEU A 157 14.26 6.93 1.59
C LEU A 157 13.70 8.06 2.45
N GLU A 158 12.77 8.85 1.93
CA GLU A 158 12.04 9.87 2.70
C GLU A 158 11.24 9.28 3.86
N GLN A 159 10.54 8.15 3.64
CA GLN A 159 9.86 7.42 4.73
C GLN A 159 10.85 6.97 5.81
N ARG A 160 12.01 6.43 5.45
CA ARG A 160 13.04 6.04 6.41
C ARG A 160 13.55 7.25 7.20
N LYS A 161 13.82 8.35 6.53
CA LYS A 161 14.26 9.59 7.16
C LYS A 161 13.22 10.10 8.16
N THR A 162 11.97 10.18 7.74
CA THR A 162 10.85 10.60 8.60
C THR A 162 10.74 9.71 9.84
N LEU A 163 10.90 8.40 9.70
CA LEU A 163 10.84 7.47 10.80
C LEU A 163 12.03 7.63 11.77
N HIS A 164 13.24 7.86 11.27
CA HIS A 164 14.41 8.18 12.09
C HIS A 164 14.25 9.49 12.86
N GLU A 165 13.74 10.54 12.19
CA GLU A 165 13.45 11.82 12.82
C GLU A 165 12.38 11.70 13.91
N LEU A 166 11.32 10.93 13.63
CA LEU A 166 10.25 10.65 14.58
C LEU A 166 10.78 9.94 15.82
N HIS A 167 11.63 8.91 15.63
CA HIS A 167 12.25 8.19 16.74
C HIS A 167 13.18 9.09 17.56
N SER A 168 14.07 9.84 16.88
CA SER A 168 15.08 10.69 17.53
C SER A 168 14.43 11.84 18.31
N SER A 169 13.44 12.50 17.72
CA SER A 169 12.72 13.62 18.37
C SER A 169 11.83 13.19 19.53
N SER A 170 11.50 11.89 19.63
CA SER A 170 10.59 11.38 20.66
C SER A 170 11.31 10.73 21.85
N GLN A 171 12.64 10.74 21.91
CA GLN A 171 13.41 10.05 22.94
C GLN A 171 13.09 10.52 24.37
N ASP A 172 12.88 11.82 24.59
CA ASP A 172 12.52 12.35 25.89
C ASP A 172 11.12 11.90 26.33
N PHE A 173 10.18 11.86 25.38
CA PHE A 173 8.87 11.31 25.61
C PHE A 173 8.95 9.83 25.98
N PHE A 174 9.72 9.03 25.25
CA PHE A 174 9.89 7.60 25.53
C PHE A 174 10.48 7.37 26.93
N ARG A 175 11.48 8.14 27.32
CA ARG A 175 12.06 8.08 28.69
C ARG A 175 11.01 8.40 29.78
N SER A 176 10.10 9.33 29.50
CA SER A 176 9.04 9.69 30.45
C SER A 176 8.06 8.53 30.73
N LEU A 177 7.98 7.54 29.82
CA LEU A 177 7.12 6.36 29.96
C LEU A 177 7.72 5.26 30.85
N GLN A 178 8.98 5.40 31.32
CA GLN A 178 9.66 4.40 32.15
C GLN A 178 8.81 3.84 33.31
N PRO A 179 8.01 4.64 34.03
CA PRO A 179 7.17 4.11 35.14
C PRO A 179 6.09 3.11 34.69
N LEU A 180 5.76 3.06 33.40
CA LEU A 180 4.78 2.12 32.83
C LEU A 180 5.44 0.84 32.29
N LEU A 181 6.76 0.80 32.19
CA LEU A 181 7.50 -0.24 31.48
C LEU A 181 8.27 -1.12 32.44
N LYS A 182 8.25 -2.45 32.20
CA LYS A 182 8.99 -3.45 32.94
C LYS A 182 10.49 -3.46 32.61
N ASN A 183 10.83 -3.07 31.37
CA ASN A 183 12.18 -3.00 30.83
C ASN A 183 12.59 -1.54 30.57
N PRO A 184 13.87 -1.23 30.35
CA PRO A 184 14.31 0.12 30.02
C PRO A 184 13.53 0.71 28.81
N ALA A 185 13.07 1.96 28.94
CA ALA A 185 12.26 2.61 27.90
C ALA A 185 12.97 2.65 26.54
N GLN A 186 14.30 2.82 26.52
CA GLN A 186 15.09 2.83 25.28
C GLN A 186 15.11 1.47 24.57
N GLU A 187 15.02 0.36 25.29
CA GLU A 187 14.94 -0.98 24.71
C GLU A 187 13.53 -1.26 24.18
N VAL A 188 12.51 -0.91 24.95
CA VAL A 188 11.10 -1.13 24.58
C VAL A 188 10.70 -0.24 23.40
N MET A 189 11.05 1.04 23.46
CA MET A 189 10.76 2.05 22.44
C MET A 189 11.93 2.21 21.45
N SER A 190 12.56 1.09 21.08
CA SER A 190 13.67 1.08 20.11
C SER A 190 13.20 1.51 18.73
N TYR A 191 14.14 1.88 17.86
CA TYR A 191 13.86 2.22 16.47
C TYR A 191 13.11 1.09 15.73
N GLU A 192 13.54 -0.17 15.94
CA GLU A 192 12.92 -1.34 15.34
C GLU A 192 11.48 -1.53 15.82
N ALA A 193 11.22 -1.30 17.11
CA ALA A 193 9.86 -1.38 17.65
C ALA A 193 8.96 -0.28 17.08
N LEU A 194 9.48 0.94 16.98
CA LEU A 194 8.75 2.06 16.39
C LEU A 194 8.50 1.83 14.87
N ARG A 195 9.51 1.35 14.13
CA ARG A 195 9.38 0.99 12.71
C ARG A 195 8.30 -0.06 12.49
N TRP A 196 8.28 -1.11 13.33
CA TRP A 196 7.24 -2.13 13.29
C TRP A 196 5.85 -1.54 13.52
N ALA A 197 5.70 -0.71 14.55
CA ALA A 197 4.42 -0.08 14.87
C ALA A 197 3.97 0.89 13.77
N TRP A 198 4.89 1.69 13.24
CA TRP A 198 4.62 2.63 12.16
C TRP A 198 4.14 1.90 10.90
N CYS A 199 4.81 0.82 10.50
CA CYS A 199 4.35 0.00 9.39
C CYS A 199 3.00 -0.69 9.69
N SER A 200 2.77 -1.13 10.94
CA SER A 200 1.47 -1.70 11.34
C SER A 200 0.34 -0.67 11.17
N VAL A 201 0.56 0.57 11.61
CA VAL A 201 -0.42 1.66 11.46
C VAL A 201 -0.65 1.98 9.99
N ASN A 202 0.41 2.23 9.22
CA ASN A 202 0.27 2.68 7.83
C ASN A 202 -0.32 1.62 6.90
N THR A 203 0.05 0.33 7.07
CA THR A 203 -0.44 -0.74 6.19
C THR A 203 -1.81 -1.28 6.54
N ARG A 204 -2.35 -1.01 7.76
CA ARG A 204 -3.54 -1.66 8.31
C ARG A 204 -4.62 -0.74 8.81
N SER A 205 -4.37 0.56 8.84
CA SER A 205 -5.40 1.52 9.23
C SER A 205 -6.47 1.67 8.17
N ILE A 206 -7.69 1.85 8.64
CA ILE A 206 -8.78 2.38 7.84
C ILE A 206 -8.79 3.91 7.92
N PHE A 207 -9.27 4.55 6.86
CA PHE A 207 -9.53 5.97 6.86
C PHE A 207 -10.82 6.25 7.64
N MET A 208 -10.70 6.88 8.79
CA MET A 208 -11.82 7.27 9.64
C MET A 208 -11.46 8.56 10.39
N PRO A 209 -11.79 9.73 9.83
CA PRO A 209 -11.50 11.02 10.46
C PRO A 209 -12.08 11.12 11.86
N GLN A 210 -11.25 11.52 12.81
CA GLN A 210 -11.62 11.75 14.20
C GLN A 210 -11.82 13.24 14.45
N SER A 211 -12.59 13.58 15.47
CA SER A 211 -12.70 14.97 15.93
C SER A 211 -11.34 15.46 16.45
N PRO A 212 -10.95 16.73 16.15
CA PRO A 212 -9.68 17.28 16.61
C PRO A 212 -9.50 17.16 18.11
N SER A 213 -8.36 16.64 18.54
CA SER A 213 -8.03 16.50 19.96
C SER A 213 -7.20 17.70 20.44
N PRO A 214 -7.51 18.31 21.60
CA PRO A 214 -6.68 19.37 22.16
C PRO A 214 -5.29 18.89 22.61
N TYR A 215 -5.07 17.60 22.65
CA TYR A 215 -3.83 16.96 23.13
C TYR A 215 -2.89 16.53 22.02
N LEU A 216 -3.36 16.50 20.78
CA LEU A 216 -2.61 16.00 19.64
C LEU A 216 -2.38 17.09 18.58
N THR A 217 -1.48 16.82 17.65
CA THR A 217 -1.22 17.66 16.49
C THR A 217 -1.36 16.86 15.20
N GLY A 218 -1.62 17.56 14.09
CA GLY A 218 -1.81 16.95 12.77
C GLY A 218 -3.20 16.33 12.60
N GLU A 219 -3.36 15.68 11.46
CA GLU A 219 -4.59 14.98 11.11
C GLU A 219 -4.73 13.65 11.88
N ASP A 220 -5.91 13.38 12.37
CA ASP A 220 -6.27 12.14 13.07
C ASP A 220 -7.28 11.36 12.21
N ILE A 221 -6.75 10.61 11.26
CA ILE A 221 -7.54 9.90 10.24
C ILE A 221 -7.29 8.39 10.21
N CYS A 222 -6.28 7.92 10.96
CA CYS A 222 -5.88 6.51 10.99
C CYS A 222 -6.53 5.80 12.16
N VAL A 223 -7.24 4.70 11.88
CA VAL A 223 -7.85 3.84 12.90
C VAL A 223 -7.50 2.38 12.60
N LEU A 224 -7.01 1.64 13.58
CA LEU A 224 -6.79 0.21 13.43
C LEU A 224 -8.09 -0.55 13.72
N ALA A 225 -8.45 -1.44 12.82
CA ALA A 225 -9.70 -2.18 12.84
C ALA A 225 -9.44 -3.69 12.83
N PRO A 226 -9.24 -4.31 14.02
CA PRO A 226 -8.99 -5.75 14.15
C PRO A 226 -10.02 -6.60 13.41
N LEU A 227 -9.59 -7.64 12.73
CA LEU A 227 -10.36 -8.49 11.81
C LEU A 227 -10.58 -7.85 10.43
N LEU A 228 -10.99 -6.60 10.35
CA LEU A 228 -11.23 -5.91 9.08
C LEU A 228 -9.92 -5.76 8.29
N ASP A 229 -8.81 -5.52 8.96
CA ASP A 229 -7.46 -5.42 8.42
C ASP A 229 -6.88 -6.74 7.88
N LEU A 230 -7.62 -7.85 8.00
CA LEU A 230 -7.31 -9.14 7.36
C LEU A 230 -7.96 -9.30 5.97
N LEU A 231 -8.82 -8.36 5.55
CA LEU A 231 -9.36 -8.33 4.19
C LEU A 231 -8.28 -7.81 3.23
N ASN A 232 -7.97 -8.60 2.21
CA ASN A 232 -6.97 -8.23 1.20
C ASN A 232 -7.55 -7.33 0.11
N HIS A 233 -6.67 -6.66 -0.61
CA HIS A 233 -6.99 -5.77 -1.73
C HIS A 233 -7.24 -6.53 -3.03
N ARG A 234 -8.24 -6.05 -3.79
CA ARG A 234 -8.41 -6.35 -5.22
C ARG A 234 -9.06 -5.15 -5.92
N PRO A 235 -8.48 -4.65 -7.02
CA PRO A 235 -8.88 -3.37 -7.61
C PRO A 235 -10.29 -3.39 -8.24
N ASP A 236 -10.76 -4.55 -8.71
CA ASP A 236 -12.07 -4.74 -9.36
C ASP A 236 -13.23 -4.89 -8.36
N ILE A 237 -12.95 -5.01 -7.07
CA ILE A 237 -13.97 -5.15 -6.03
C ILE A 237 -14.54 -3.78 -5.65
N GLN A 238 -15.84 -3.72 -5.50
CA GLN A 238 -16.53 -2.54 -5.00
C GLN A 238 -17.17 -2.83 -3.64
N VAL A 239 -16.90 -1.95 -2.70
CA VAL A 239 -17.50 -1.95 -1.36
C VAL A 239 -17.98 -0.54 -1.01
N LYS A 240 -18.94 -0.48 -0.08
CA LYS A 240 -19.24 0.77 0.64
C LYS A 240 -18.75 0.58 2.07
N ALA A 241 -17.79 1.40 2.49
CA ALA A 241 -17.20 1.35 3.81
C ALA A 241 -17.38 2.68 4.52
N GLY A 242 -17.60 2.66 5.83
CA GLY A 242 -17.71 3.86 6.65
C GLY A 242 -18.26 3.60 8.04
N PHE A 243 -18.11 4.61 8.90
CA PHE A 243 -18.67 4.56 10.23
C PHE A 243 -20.16 4.93 10.21
N ASN A 244 -20.99 4.04 10.76
CA ASN A 244 -22.44 4.25 10.89
C ASN A 244 -22.74 4.71 12.31
N GLN A 245 -23.13 5.97 12.46
CA GLN A 245 -23.42 6.58 13.76
C GLN A 245 -24.67 5.98 14.44
N VAL A 246 -25.60 5.37 13.67
CA VAL A 246 -26.82 4.78 14.23
C VAL A 246 -26.49 3.46 14.92
N THR A 247 -25.66 2.61 14.28
CA THR A 247 -25.23 1.31 14.82
C THR A 247 -23.99 1.43 15.71
N ASN A 248 -23.33 2.59 15.70
CA ASN A 248 -22.02 2.81 16.32
C ASN A 248 -20.96 1.79 15.89
N CYS A 249 -20.99 1.41 14.61
CA CYS A 249 -20.11 0.42 14.01
C CYS A 249 -19.43 0.95 12.76
N TYR A 250 -18.20 0.50 12.49
CA TYR A 250 -17.61 0.61 11.16
C TYR A 250 -18.12 -0.55 10.30
N GLU A 251 -18.78 -0.22 9.22
CA GLU A 251 -19.48 -1.18 8.38
C GLU A 251 -18.85 -1.25 6.99
N ILE A 252 -18.72 -2.47 6.47
CA ILE A 252 -18.40 -2.75 5.07
C ILE A 252 -19.54 -3.51 4.44
N VAL A 253 -20.15 -2.92 3.42
CA VAL A 253 -21.20 -3.52 2.60
C VAL A 253 -20.59 -3.86 1.25
N SER A 254 -20.69 -5.12 0.83
CA SER A 254 -20.23 -5.57 -0.48
C SER A 254 -21.15 -5.04 -1.58
N LYS A 255 -20.57 -4.50 -2.65
CA LYS A 255 -21.26 -4.21 -3.92
C LYS A 255 -20.97 -5.27 -4.98
N SER A 256 -20.08 -6.20 -4.69
CA SER A 256 -19.67 -7.29 -5.55
C SER A 256 -20.09 -8.63 -4.94
N GLN A 257 -20.36 -9.62 -5.79
CA GLN A 257 -20.68 -10.98 -5.32
C GLN A 257 -19.40 -11.73 -4.95
N THR A 258 -19.39 -12.43 -3.80
CA THR A 258 -18.31 -13.34 -3.41
C THR A 258 -18.87 -14.74 -3.23
N PRO A 259 -18.49 -15.72 -4.06
CA PRO A 259 -18.96 -17.10 -3.93
C PRO A 259 -18.49 -17.74 -2.62
N ARG A 260 -19.22 -18.72 -2.14
CA ARG A 260 -18.82 -19.54 -0.97
C ARG A 260 -17.44 -20.15 -1.16
N TYR A 261 -16.63 -20.11 -0.12
CA TYR A 261 -15.24 -20.61 -0.08
C TYR A 261 -14.23 -19.81 -0.93
N HIS A 262 -14.64 -18.70 -1.52
CA HIS A 262 -13.72 -17.75 -2.13
C HIS A 262 -13.20 -16.73 -1.12
N GLN A 263 -12.06 -16.14 -1.42
CA GLN A 263 -11.52 -15.06 -0.62
C GLN A 263 -12.43 -13.83 -0.75
N ALA A 264 -12.72 -13.21 0.38
CA ALA A 264 -13.36 -11.91 0.42
C ALA A 264 -12.29 -10.82 0.31
N PHE A 265 -12.51 -9.88 -0.60
CA PHE A 265 -11.62 -8.75 -0.86
C PHE A 265 -12.34 -7.43 -0.63
N ILE A 266 -11.56 -6.41 -0.38
CA ILE A 266 -12.00 -5.01 -0.45
C ILE A 266 -11.10 -4.25 -1.43
N ASN A 267 -11.46 -3.03 -1.76
CA ASN A 267 -10.63 -2.13 -2.54
C ASN A 267 -10.02 -1.08 -1.61
N TYR A 268 -8.68 -1.04 -1.53
CA TYR A 268 -7.95 -0.05 -0.70
C TYR A 268 -7.91 1.34 -1.36
N GLY A 269 -8.25 1.43 -2.64
CA GLY A 269 -8.23 2.63 -3.47
C GLY A 269 -7.66 2.35 -4.86
N SER A 270 -7.80 3.30 -5.77
CA SER A 270 -7.22 3.24 -7.12
C SER A 270 -5.72 3.56 -7.06
N HIS A 271 -4.94 2.64 -6.48
CA HIS A 271 -3.51 2.77 -6.27
C HIS A 271 -2.72 2.01 -7.34
N ASP A 272 -1.68 2.64 -7.88
CA ASP A 272 -0.68 1.95 -8.69
C ASP A 272 0.20 1.03 -7.83
N ASN A 273 0.99 0.16 -8.45
CA ASN A 273 1.82 -0.80 -7.74
C ASN A 273 3.00 -0.16 -6.99
N GLN A 274 3.50 0.99 -7.41
CA GLN A 274 4.52 1.71 -6.64
C GLN A 274 3.94 2.18 -5.30
N ARG A 275 2.71 2.71 -5.31
CA ARG A 275 2.00 3.10 -4.09
C ARG A 275 1.63 1.90 -3.22
N LEU A 276 1.14 0.81 -3.81
CA LEU A 276 0.83 -0.42 -3.08
C LEU A 276 2.08 -1.00 -2.38
N LEU A 277 3.24 -0.98 -3.04
CA LEU A 277 4.48 -1.42 -2.43
C LEU A 277 4.95 -0.48 -1.31
N LEU A 278 4.87 0.82 -1.53
CA LEU A 278 5.31 1.84 -0.57
C LEU A 278 4.49 1.84 0.72
N GLU A 279 3.16 1.85 0.57
CA GLU A 279 2.24 2.06 1.68
C GLU A 279 1.72 0.75 2.31
N TYR A 280 1.65 -0.35 1.53
CA TYR A 280 1.07 -1.62 1.99
C TYR A 280 2.05 -2.79 1.93
N GLY A 281 3.17 -2.68 1.23
CA GLY A 281 4.20 -3.69 1.17
C GLY A 281 3.88 -4.87 0.25
N PHE A 282 3.09 -4.69 -0.80
CA PHE A 282 2.81 -5.73 -1.79
C PHE A 282 2.67 -5.14 -3.22
N VAL A 283 2.72 -6.02 -4.20
CA VAL A 283 2.48 -5.72 -5.62
C VAL A 283 1.28 -6.55 -6.08
N ALA A 284 0.29 -5.92 -6.71
CA ALA A 284 -0.88 -6.58 -7.26
C ALA A 284 -0.64 -6.99 -8.71
N SER A 285 -0.92 -8.24 -9.06
CA SER A 285 -0.79 -8.71 -10.45
C SER A 285 -1.86 -8.08 -11.35
N SER A 286 -1.46 -7.65 -12.54
CA SER A 286 -2.35 -7.05 -13.55
C SER A 286 -3.20 -5.90 -12.99
N ASN A 287 -2.56 -5.01 -12.25
CA ASN A 287 -3.24 -3.87 -11.63
C ASN A 287 -3.61 -2.84 -12.72
N PRO A 288 -4.91 -2.55 -12.96
CA PRO A 288 -5.35 -1.62 -14.00
C PRO A 288 -4.95 -0.16 -13.72
N HIS A 289 -4.51 0.14 -12.52
CA HIS A 289 -4.07 1.46 -12.09
C HIS A 289 -2.55 1.65 -12.19
N SER A 290 -1.80 0.59 -12.56
CA SER A 290 -0.35 0.67 -12.67
C SER A 290 0.07 1.55 -13.83
N VAL A 291 1.09 2.36 -13.57
CA VAL A 291 1.75 3.23 -14.53
C VAL A 291 3.26 3.17 -14.31
N VAL A 292 4.01 3.50 -15.37
CA VAL A 292 5.44 3.74 -15.28
C VAL A 292 5.68 5.25 -15.28
N TYR A 293 6.27 5.77 -14.21
CA TYR A 293 6.60 7.18 -14.10
C TYR A 293 7.82 7.51 -14.95
N VAL A 294 7.81 8.71 -15.51
CA VAL A 294 8.88 9.26 -16.36
C VAL A 294 9.52 10.42 -15.62
N GLU A 295 10.78 10.25 -15.23
CA GLU A 295 11.54 11.31 -14.60
C GLU A 295 11.89 12.39 -15.64
N PRO A 296 11.69 13.70 -15.35
CA PRO A 296 11.94 14.78 -16.30
C PRO A 296 13.38 14.83 -16.82
N GLU A 297 14.34 14.36 -16.04
CA GLU A 297 15.76 14.33 -16.37
C GLU A 297 16.06 13.51 -17.63
N ILE A 298 15.18 12.57 -17.99
CA ILE A 298 15.31 11.75 -19.20
C ILE A 298 15.30 12.61 -20.47
N PHE A 299 14.61 13.75 -20.45
CA PHE A 299 14.54 14.65 -21.61
C PHE A 299 15.92 15.26 -21.94
N HIS A 300 16.76 15.53 -20.95
CA HIS A 300 18.13 16.00 -21.17
C HIS A 300 19.02 14.96 -21.87
N GLN A 301 18.68 13.67 -21.75
CA GLN A 301 19.43 12.60 -22.39
C GLN A 301 18.99 12.33 -23.83
N ILE A 302 17.75 12.73 -24.19
CA ILE A 302 17.11 12.37 -25.45
C ILE A 302 17.01 13.55 -26.40
N ILE A 303 16.77 14.77 -25.87
CA ILE A 303 16.49 15.95 -26.65
C ILE A 303 17.78 16.79 -26.81
N GLN A 304 18.19 16.99 -28.06
CA GLN A 304 19.29 17.90 -28.41
C GLN A 304 18.66 19.21 -28.88
N ASP A 305 18.58 20.19 -27.98
CA ASP A 305 17.98 21.51 -28.25
C ASP A 305 18.67 22.55 -27.33
N ASP A 306 19.29 23.56 -27.91
CA ASP A 306 19.98 24.63 -27.17
C ASP A 306 19.05 25.41 -26.24
N GLY A 307 17.75 25.43 -26.53
CA GLY A 307 16.71 26.05 -25.71
C GLY A 307 16.09 25.13 -24.64
N LEU A 308 16.56 23.87 -24.52
CA LEU A 308 15.93 22.88 -23.66
C LEU A 308 15.85 23.33 -22.19
N ILE A 309 16.89 23.96 -21.66
CA ILE A 309 16.92 24.43 -20.26
C ILE A 309 15.79 25.43 -20.01
N GLN A 310 15.60 26.42 -20.89
CA GLN A 310 14.55 27.43 -20.75
C GLN A 310 13.16 26.80 -20.88
N LYS A 311 13.01 25.82 -21.77
CA LYS A 311 11.76 25.07 -21.95
C LYS A 311 11.43 24.24 -20.71
N MET A 312 12.40 23.55 -20.15
CA MET A 312 12.24 22.78 -18.91
C MET A 312 11.90 23.69 -17.72
N THR A 313 12.55 24.84 -17.60
CA THR A 313 12.22 25.85 -16.58
C THR A 313 10.77 26.31 -16.70
N PHE A 314 10.32 26.63 -17.92
CA PHE A 314 8.91 27.00 -18.16
C PHE A 314 7.94 25.88 -17.75
N LEU A 315 8.23 24.63 -18.12
CA LEU A 315 7.40 23.48 -17.74
C LEU A 315 7.36 23.28 -16.22
N GLN A 316 8.47 23.48 -15.53
CA GLN A 316 8.58 23.41 -14.08
C GLN A 316 7.74 24.49 -13.39
N GLU A 317 7.87 25.75 -13.81
CA GLU A 317 7.11 26.90 -13.26
C GLU A 317 5.60 26.76 -13.46
N HIS A 318 5.17 26.06 -14.51
CA HIS A 318 3.76 25.84 -14.81
C HIS A 318 3.24 24.46 -14.36
N ASN A 319 4.01 23.71 -13.56
CA ASN A 319 3.66 22.39 -13.02
C ASN A 319 3.31 21.32 -14.10
N PHE A 320 4.02 21.32 -15.24
CA PHE A 320 3.84 20.32 -16.29
C PHE A 320 4.75 19.10 -16.17
N LEU A 321 5.73 19.12 -15.28
CA LEU A 321 6.68 18.03 -15.10
C LEU A 321 6.28 17.02 -13.99
N HIS A 322 5.07 17.16 -13.43
CA HIS A 322 4.55 16.21 -12.45
C HIS A 322 3.75 15.10 -13.10
N ASP A 323 3.83 13.91 -12.53
CA ASP A 323 3.03 12.73 -12.89
C ASP A 323 3.12 12.37 -14.39
N LEU A 324 4.28 12.63 -15.01
CA LEU A 324 4.57 12.13 -16.33
C LEU A 324 4.59 10.61 -16.29
N SER A 325 3.77 9.95 -17.09
CA SER A 325 3.64 8.49 -16.98
C SER A 325 3.23 7.83 -18.30
N VAL A 326 3.48 6.52 -18.34
CA VAL A 326 3.00 5.62 -19.39
C VAL A 326 2.13 4.55 -18.70
N SER A 327 0.95 4.30 -19.23
CA SER A 327 0.05 3.22 -18.84
C SER A 327 -0.02 2.15 -19.94
N ILE A 328 -0.75 1.08 -19.67
CA ILE A 328 -1.05 0.06 -20.68
C ILE A 328 -1.80 0.63 -21.88
N ASP A 329 -2.46 1.78 -21.71
CA ASP A 329 -3.19 2.49 -22.78
C ASP A 329 -2.32 3.48 -23.54
N GLY A 330 -1.05 3.64 -23.17
CA GLY A 330 -0.08 4.54 -23.77
C GLY A 330 0.34 5.70 -22.86
N PRO A 331 0.99 6.73 -23.41
CA PRO A 331 1.47 7.88 -22.65
C PRO A 331 0.31 8.69 -22.07
N SER A 332 0.50 9.17 -20.84
CA SER A 332 -0.47 10.03 -20.17
C SER A 332 -0.63 11.36 -20.94
N TRP A 333 -1.78 12.00 -20.75
CA TRP A 333 -2.00 13.35 -21.28
C TRP A 333 -0.91 14.33 -20.84
N ARG A 334 -0.43 14.21 -19.59
CA ARG A 334 0.65 15.06 -19.07
C ARG A 334 1.96 14.85 -19.81
N LEU A 335 2.35 13.59 -20.05
CA LEU A 335 3.57 13.27 -20.79
C LEU A 335 3.48 13.81 -22.23
N MET A 336 2.37 13.57 -22.93
CA MET A 336 2.18 14.08 -24.28
C MET A 336 2.18 15.61 -24.33
N THR A 337 1.52 16.27 -23.36
CA THR A 337 1.49 17.73 -23.27
C THR A 337 2.88 18.31 -23.04
N ALA A 338 3.66 17.74 -22.10
CA ALA A 338 5.02 18.17 -21.85
C ALA A 338 5.91 18.04 -23.09
N VAL A 339 5.86 16.90 -23.78
CA VAL A 339 6.66 16.67 -24.99
C VAL A 339 6.22 17.57 -26.16
N ARG A 340 4.92 17.83 -26.32
CA ARG A 340 4.41 18.80 -27.31
C ARG A 340 4.92 20.21 -27.03
N LEU A 341 4.92 20.64 -25.76
CA LEU A 341 5.48 21.94 -25.39
C LEU A 341 6.99 22.00 -25.66
N LEU A 342 7.73 20.91 -25.38
CA LEU A 342 9.16 20.82 -25.69
C LEU A 342 9.43 20.92 -27.22
N SER A 343 8.50 20.50 -28.06
CA SER A 343 8.63 20.61 -29.52
C SER A 343 8.48 22.04 -30.05
N LEU A 344 7.91 22.97 -29.26
CA LEU A 344 7.70 24.35 -29.69
C LEU A 344 9.00 25.13 -29.64
N PRO A 345 9.26 26.04 -30.64
CA PRO A 345 10.29 27.08 -30.47
C PRO A 345 9.90 28.03 -29.33
N LEU A 346 10.88 28.58 -28.62
CA LEU A 346 10.63 29.54 -27.54
C LEU A 346 9.76 30.72 -27.95
N SER A 347 9.89 31.20 -29.17
CA SER A 347 9.05 32.27 -29.73
C SER A 347 7.56 31.93 -29.82
N HIS A 348 7.18 30.65 -29.82
CA HIS A 348 5.80 30.17 -29.85
C HIS A 348 5.23 29.77 -28.51
N TYR A 349 5.97 29.92 -27.40
CA TYR A 349 5.50 29.54 -26.07
C TYR A 349 4.26 30.31 -25.60
N HIS A 350 3.97 31.48 -26.17
CA HIS A 350 2.69 32.18 -25.95
C HIS A 350 1.46 31.33 -26.34
N GLN A 351 1.62 30.30 -27.18
CA GLN A 351 0.56 29.39 -27.63
C GLN A 351 0.36 28.18 -26.68
N TRP A 352 1.10 28.08 -25.55
CA TRP A 352 1.05 26.93 -24.65
C TRP A 352 -0.37 26.55 -24.20
N LYS A 353 -1.29 27.53 -24.03
CA LYS A 353 -2.69 27.30 -23.68
C LYS A 353 -3.48 26.54 -24.74
N ALA A 354 -3.08 26.65 -26.01
CA ALA A 354 -3.68 25.91 -27.11
C ALA A 354 -3.30 24.41 -27.00
N VAL A 355 -2.03 24.13 -26.71
CA VAL A 355 -1.55 22.76 -26.50
C VAL A 355 -2.28 22.09 -25.32
N LEU A 356 -2.56 22.81 -24.24
CA LEU A 356 -3.34 22.29 -23.11
C LEU A 356 -4.77 21.89 -23.48
N ARG A 357 -5.36 22.59 -24.45
CA ARG A 357 -6.70 22.27 -24.95
C ARG A 357 -6.71 21.11 -25.95
N GLY A 358 -5.58 20.44 -26.13
CA GLY A 358 -5.43 19.33 -27.04
C GLY A 358 -5.29 19.75 -28.53
N GLN A 359 -5.02 21.02 -28.80
CA GLN A 359 -4.75 21.46 -30.16
C GLN A 359 -3.39 20.94 -30.64
N GLU A 360 -3.38 20.38 -31.83
CA GLU A 360 -2.15 19.88 -32.44
C GLU A 360 -1.16 21.02 -32.72
N VAL A 361 0.11 20.74 -32.50
CA VAL A 361 1.21 21.69 -32.70
C VAL A 361 1.70 21.70 -34.15
N GLY A 362 0.98 21.08 -35.07
CA GLY A 362 1.34 20.84 -36.46
C GLY A 362 1.91 19.46 -36.71
N ALA A 363 1.63 18.88 -37.87
CA ALA A 363 1.91 17.48 -38.19
C ALA A 363 3.38 17.04 -38.00
N GLU A 364 4.32 17.94 -38.28
CA GLU A 364 5.76 17.66 -38.10
C GLU A 364 6.13 17.57 -36.63
N ARG A 365 5.61 18.48 -35.77
CA ARG A 365 5.86 18.53 -34.35
C ARG A 365 5.14 17.39 -33.60
N GLU A 366 3.94 17.00 -34.06
CA GLU A 366 3.27 15.80 -33.54
C GLU A 366 4.11 14.55 -33.82
N ARG A 367 4.63 14.39 -35.03
CA ARG A 367 5.55 13.28 -35.34
C ARG A 367 6.82 13.30 -34.48
N TRP A 368 7.38 14.50 -34.28
CA TRP A 368 8.53 14.65 -33.36
C TRP A 368 8.17 14.26 -31.93
N SER A 369 7.03 14.73 -31.44
CA SER A 369 6.56 14.42 -30.08
C SER A 369 6.35 12.92 -29.88
N LEU A 370 5.70 12.23 -30.82
CA LEU A 370 5.50 10.79 -30.78
C LEU A 370 6.85 10.03 -30.80
N ARG A 371 7.78 10.44 -31.66
CA ARG A 371 9.13 9.84 -31.71
C ARG A 371 9.89 10.05 -30.40
N THR A 372 9.78 11.22 -29.81
CA THR A 372 10.42 11.53 -28.53
C THR A 372 9.84 10.63 -27.42
N VAL A 373 8.52 10.47 -27.33
CA VAL A 373 7.91 9.55 -26.36
C VAL A 373 8.34 8.09 -26.62
N GLN A 374 8.41 7.66 -27.88
CA GLN A 374 8.95 6.33 -28.20
C GLN A 374 10.40 6.15 -27.72
N GLN A 375 11.24 7.17 -27.83
CA GLN A 375 12.61 7.14 -27.32
C GLN A 375 12.65 7.08 -25.79
N VAL A 376 11.79 7.83 -25.10
CA VAL A 376 11.60 7.74 -23.64
C VAL A 376 11.26 6.31 -23.23
N ILE A 377 10.24 5.72 -23.84
CA ILE A 377 9.79 4.35 -23.52
C ILE A 377 10.92 3.34 -23.77
N LYS A 378 11.61 3.42 -24.90
CA LYS A 378 12.74 2.53 -25.23
C LYS A 378 13.88 2.66 -24.21
N ARG A 379 14.16 3.88 -23.73
CA ARG A 379 15.20 4.09 -22.71
C ARG A 379 14.82 3.46 -21.38
N LEU A 380 13.55 3.61 -20.96
CA LEU A 380 13.03 2.98 -19.74
C LEU A 380 13.01 1.45 -19.85
N LEU A 381 12.72 0.89 -21.02
CA LEU A 381 12.80 -0.57 -21.25
C LEU A 381 14.24 -1.09 -21.09
N VAL A 382 15.22 -0.42 -21.66
CA VAL A 382 16.64 -0.82 -21.50
C VAL A 382 17.06 -0.79 -20.03
N GLU A 383 16.64 0.22 -19.29
CA GLU A 383 16.91 0.32 -17.84
C GLU A 383 16.20 -0.82 -17.08
N SER A 384 14.93 -1.09 -17.38
CA SER A 384 14.16 -2.15 -16.72
C SER A 384 14.80 -3.53 -16.92
N VAL A 385 15.23 -3.86 -18.14
CA VAL A 385 15.92 -5.13 -18.44
C VAL A 385 17.21 -5.24 -17.62
N ARG A 386 18.04 -4.19 -17.59
CA ARG A 386 19.29 -4.17 -16.80
C ARG A 386 19.03 -4.42 -15.31
N VAL A 387 18.04 -3.74 -14.73
CA VAL A 387 17.71 -3.89 -13.31
C VAL A 387 17.14 -5.28 -13.03
N LEU A 388 16.33 -5.85 -13.91
CA LEU A 388 15.83 -7.24 -13.78
C LEU A 388 16.95 -8.27 -13.79
N GLU A 389 17.99 -8.09 -14.60
CA GLU A 389 19.18 -8.95 -14.58
C GLU A 389 19.95 -8.85 -13.26
N GLU A 390 20.11 -7.63 -12.75
CA GLU A 390 20.73 -7.38 -11.44
C GLU A 390 19.93 -8.03 -10.30
N ILE A 391 18.60 -7.91 -10.29
CA ILE A 391 17.72 -8.57 -9.31
C ILE A 391 17.90 -10.10 -9.36
N ARG A 392 17.94 -10.68 -10.56
CA ARG A 392 18.16 -12.14 -10.73
C ARG A 392 19.50 -12.58 -10.15
N SER A 393 20.55 -11.79 -10.33
CA SER A 393 21.87 -12.04 -9.72
C SER A 393 21.81 -11.96 -8.19
N CYS A 394 21.17 -10.91 -7.63
CA CYS A 394 21.01 -10.73 -6.19
C CYS A 394 20.22 -11.89 -5.54
N LEU A 395 19.20 -12.43 -6.23
CA LEU A 395 18.38 -13.54 -5.73
C LEU A 395 19.18 -14.81 -5.46
N LEU A 396 20.30 -15.02 -6.15
CA LEU A 396 21.15 -16.21 -5.96
C LEU A 396 21.85 -16.24 -4.59
N HIS A 397 22.13 -15.08 -4.00
CA HIS A 397 22.93 -14.93 -2.79
C HIS A 397 22.17 -14.25 -1.63
N SER A 398 20.86 -13.97 -1.82
CA SER A 398 20.04 -13.23 -0.85
C SER A 398 19.63 -14.06 0.36
N SER A 399 19.55 -13.41 1.53
CA SER A 399 18.91 -13.96 2.72
C SER A 399 17.39 -14.18 2.48
N PRO A 400 16.70 -15.01 3.29
CA PRO A 400 15.27 -15.24 3.13
C PRO A 400 14.43 -13.96 3.18
N SER A 401 14.80 -12.98 4.02
CA SER A 401 14.12 -11.69 4.12
C SER A 401 14.34 -10.84 2.87
N GLU A 402 15.58 -10.70 2.40
CA GLU A 402 15.91 -9.96 1.18
C GLU A 402 15.30 -10.61 -0.06
N ARG A 403 15.27 -11.95 -0.11
CA ARG A 403 14.63 -12.69 -1.20
C ARG A 403 13.16 -12.31 -1.36
N GLN A 404 12.42 -12.18 -0.26
CA GLN A 404 11.02 -11.77 -0.31
C GLN A 404 10.88 -10.34 -0.88
N GLN A 405 11.76 -9.43 -0.48
CA GLN A 405 11.79 -8.05 -0.98
C GLN A 405 12.15 -7.99 -2.46
N LEU A 406 13.20 -8.73 -2.88
CA LEU A 406 13.65 -8.82 -4.27
C LEU A 406 12.57 -9.39 -5.21
N VAL A 407 11.82 -10.41 -4.77
CA VAL A 407 10.70 -10.98 -5.55
C VAL A 407 9.59 -9.94 -5.77
N LEU A 408 9.30 -9.08 -4.78
CA LEU A 408 8.33 -8.00 -4.94
C LEU A 408 8.81 -6.95 -5.94
N ILE A 409 10.09 -6.55 -5.87
CA ILE A 409 10.67 -5.60 -6.82
C ILE A 409 10.71 -6.21 -8.22
N GLN A 410 11.08 -7.49 -8.34
CA GLN A 410 11.04 -8.21 -9.62
C GLN A 410 9.64 -8.16 -10.24
N SER A 411 8.61 -8.49 -9.44
CA SER A 411 7.21 -8.46 -9.93
C SER A 411 6.78 -7.06 -10.35
N LEU A 412 7.19 -6.01 -9.62
CA LEU A 412 6.93 -4.62 -9.99
C LEU A 412 7.59 -4.27 -11.33
N ARG A 413 8.88 -4.59 -11.50
CA ARG A 413 9.65 -4.29 -12.72
C ARG A 413 9.17 -5.07 -13.94
N GLU A 414 8.76 -6.33 -13.75
CA GLU A 414 8.19 -7.15 -14.82
C GLU A 414 6.84 -6.56 -15.31
N GLU A 415 6.01 -6.05 -14.40
CA GLU A 415 4.77 -5.36 -14.79
C GLU A 415 5.05 -4.03 -15.47
N GLU A 416 6.00 -3.23 -14.97
CA GLU A 416 6.46 -2.00 -15.63
C GLU A 416 6.96 -2.26 -17.05
N GLN A 417 7.71 -3.35 -17.25
CA GLN A 417 8.15 -3.75 -18.59
C GLN A 417 6.96 -4.05 -19.52
N CYS A 418 5.98 -4.82 -19.07
CA CYS A 418 4.77 -5.10 -19.85
C CYS A 418 3.98 -3.82 -20.22
N ILE A 419 3.90 -2.87 -19.30
CA ILE A 419 3.25 -1.56 -19.55
C ILE A 419 4.00 -0.79 -20.63
N LEU A 420 5.32 -0.71 -20.53
CA LEU A 420 6.15 0.00 -21.51
C LEU A 420 6.10 -0.63 -22.91
N GLU A 421 6.14 -1.96 -22.99
CA GLU A 421 5.99 -2.71 -24.24
C GLU A 421 4.64 -2.42 -24.90
N SER A 422 3.55 -2.53 -24.15
CA SER A 422 2.20 -2.20 -24.63
C SER A 422 2.08 -0.74 -25.06
N GLY A 423 2.63 0.19 -24.28
CA GLY A 423 2.64 1.62 -24.60
C GLY A 423 3.41 1.94 -25.89
N LEU A 424 4.51 1.23 -26.15
CA LEU A 424 5.29 1.38 -27.38
C LEU A 424 4.52 0.87 -28.60
N ASP A 425 3.86 -0.29 -28.51
CA ASP A 425 3.06 -0.89 -29.58
C ASP A 425 1.93 0.06 -30.02
N LYS A 426 1.25 0.70 -29.06
CA LYS A 426 0.18 1.65 -29.35
C LYS A 426 0.65 2.94 -30.03
N LEU A 427 1.91 3.31 -29.88
CA LEU A 427 2.50 4.47 -30.58
C LEU A 427 3.02 4.11 -31.97
N SER A 428 3.07 2.82 -32.31
CA SER A 428 3.57 2.33 -33.59
C SER A 428 2.44 2.09 -34.60
N CYS A 429 1.19 2.11 -34.18
CA CYS A 429 -0.02 2.06 -35.00
C CYS A 429 -0.51 3.45 -35.37
#